data_6dc55c0d4764ad9ff9c6ca4e786f2b98
#
_entry.id   6dc55c0d4764ad9ff9c6ca4e786f2b98
#
_cell.length_a   1.000
_cell.length_b   1.000
_cell.length_c   1.000
_cell.angle_alpha   90.00
_cell.angle_beta   90.00
_cell.angle_gamma   90.00
#
_symmetry.space_group_name_H-M   'P 1'
#
loop_
_entity.id
_entity.type
_entity.pdbx_description
1 polymer ?
#
loop_
_entity_poly.entity_id
_entity_poly.type
_entity_poly.pdbx_seq_one_letter_code
_entity_poly.pdbx_strand_id
1 'polypeptide(L)'
;VKDTIPQRLIDVLNFFVLHGSPTGFLVVSGLPVVDDDILPQTPIANNKHIGETTMLARIQALFNQVMGDMVAYEAEGFGMLFQDMVPNIELSKTQTSLGSDVELEIHTEQAFSKLRPDVLSLACLRGDSGAQTYILHVQQILDHLSLEKQRQLREPLWRIGVDASFQAGGHVFLDGIMRGPIPILTGPDNDPTLVFDQDLMVGITDEAEKIRKEIVDIYHCRRHAHTLSPGEIVLVDNHRAVHGRSSFHPKFDGSDRFIIRSFVSAKKCLPGQRTVLAKYS
;
A
#
# COMPACT_ATOMS: atom_id res chain seq x y z
N VAL A 1 -21.81 1.71 -13.92
CA VAL A 1 -21.04 1.11 -12.80
C VAL A 1 -21.99 0.51 -11.77
N LYS A 2 -23.02 1.26 -11.31
CA LYS A 2 -23.95 0.76 -10.26
C LYS A 2 -24.74 -0.51 -10.66
N ASP A 3 -24.99 -0.71 -11.94
CA ASP A 3 -25.74 -1.89 -12.44
C ASP A 3 -24.85 -3.13 -12.61
N THR A 4 -23.54 -3.01 -12.42
CA THR A 4 -22.56 -4.10 -12.67
C THR A 4 -22.08 -4.74 -11.38
N ILE A 5 -22.16 -4.04 -10.24
CA ILE A 5 -21.69 -4.52 -8.93
C ILE A 5 -22.91 -4.74 -8.04
N PRO A 6 -23.02 -5.88 -7.32
CA PRO A 6 -24.08 -6.09 -6.33
C PRO A 6 -24.12 -4.98 -5.28
N GLN A 7 -25.32 -4.47 -4.96
CA GLN A 7 -25.48 -3.36 -4.01
C GLN A 7 -24.80 -3.64 -2.67
N ARG A 8 -24.90 -4.87 -2.16
CA ARG A 8 -24.25 -5.28 -0.91
C ARG A 8 -22.73 -5.07 -0.95
N LEU A 9 -22.08 -5.32 -2.09
CA LEU A 9 -20.64 -5.10 -2.24
C LEU A 9 -20.32 -3.59 -2.28
N ILE A 10 -21.15 -2.80 -2.98
CA ILE A 10 -21.05 -1.33 -2.97
C ILE A 10 -21.10 -0.80 -1.54
N ASP A 11 -22.05 -1.29 -0.73
CA ASP A 11 -22.21 -0.86 0.66
C ASP A 11 -20.99 -1.23 1.51
N VAL A 12 -20.44 -2.44 1.34
CA VAL A 12 -19.22 -2.89 2.04
C VAL A 12 -18.00 -2.04 1.64
N LEU A 13 -17.80 -1.74 0.35
CA LEU A 13 -16.69 -0.92 -0.12
C LEU A 13 -16.78 0.52 0.40
N ASN A 14 -17.99 1.12 0.37
CA ASN A 14 -18.24 2.44 0.93
C ASN A 14 -18.02 2.47 2.45
N PHE A 15 -18.47 1.45 3.16
CA PHE A 15 -18.23 1.34 4.59
C PHE A 15 -16.75 1.24 4.91
N PHE A 16 -16.02 0.39 4.16
CA PHE A 16 -14.57 0.21 4.34
C PHE A 16 -13.78 1.51 4.17
N VAL A 17 -14.04 2.28 3.11
CA VAL A 17 -13.31 3.53 2.88
C VAL A 17 -13.59 4.59 3.94
N LEU A 18 -14.79 4.59 4.53
CA LEU A 18 -15.19 5.56 5.56
C LEU A 18 -14.74 5.15 6.96
N HIS A 19 -14.84 3.88 7.29
CA HIS A 19 -14.69 3.38 8.66
C HIS A 19 -13.55 2.38 8.85
N GLY A 20 -12.92 1.94 7.73
CA GLY A 20 -11.91 0.89 7.77
C GLY A 20 -12.51 -0.50 8.08
N SER A 21 -11.65 -1.38 8.57
CA SER A 21 -12.01 -2.69 9.10
C SER A 21 -11.20 -2.98 10.36
N PRO A 22 -11.63 -3.89 11.25
CA PRO A 22 -10.87 -4.23 12.46
C PRO A 22 -9.47 -4.78 12.20
N THR A 23 -9.21 -5.28 10.98
CA THR A 23 -7.92 -5.83 10.58
C THR A 23 -7.07 -4.85 9.77
N GLY A 24 -7.64 -3.72 9.34
CA GLY A 24 -6.98 -2.74 8.47
C GLY A 24 -7.00 -3.09 6.98
N PHE A 25 -7.68 -4.17 6.60
CA PHE A 25 -7.81 -4.57 5.20
C PHE A 25 -9.14 -5.30 4.94
N LEU A 26 -9.51 -5.39 3.66
CA LEU A 26 -10.66 -6.13 3.16
C LEU A 26 -10.20 -7.03 2.01
N VAL A 27 -10.65 -8.29 1.99
CA VAL A 27 -10.42 -9.23 0.89
C VAL A 27 -11.72 -9.49 0.17
N VAL A 28 -11.72 -9.32 -1.15
CA VAL A 28 -12.79 -9.77 -2.04
C VAL A 28 -12.25 -10.92 -2.87
N SER A 29 -12.82 -12.10 -2.71
CA SER A 29 -12.38 -13.36 -3.33
C SER A 29 -13.43 -13.93 -4.29
N GLY A 30 -13.04 -14.95 -5.07
CA GLY A 30 -13.91 -15.62 -6.03
C GLY A 30 -14.21 -14.78 -7.28
N LEU A 31 -13.35 -13.79 -7.59
CA LEU A 31 -13.47 -13.00 -8.80
C LEU A 31 -12.94 -13.80 -10.01
N PRO A 32 -13.53 -13.58 -11.21
CA PRO A 32 -13.11 -14.31 -12.39
C PRO A 32 -11.67 -13.96 -12.79
N VAL A 33 -10.85 -14.98 -12.91
CA VAL A 33 -9.52 -14.94 -13.54
C VAL A 33 -9.57 -15.92 -14.69
N VAL A 34 -8.98 -15.59 -15.82
CA VAL A 34 -8.81 -16.55 -16.92
C VAL A 34 -7.85 -17.66 -16.50
N ASP A 35 -7.99 -18.83 -17.12
CA ASP A 35 -7.08 -19.96 -16.88
C ASP A 35 -5.62 -19.53 -17.09
N ASP A 36 -4.71 -20.15 -16.36
CA ASP A 36 -3.29 -19.75 -16.34
C ASP A 36 -2.62 -19.86 -17.72
N ASP A 37 -3.10 -20.79 -18.56
CA ASP A 37 -2.66 -20.97 -19.93
C ASP A 37 -3.04 -19.79 -20.87
N ILE A 38 -4.08 -19.03 -20.50
CA ILE A 38 -4.57 -17.87 -21.25
C ILE A 38 -4.04 -16.56 -20.64
N LEU A 39 -3.75 -16.58 -19.36
CA LEU A 39 -3.21 -15.43 -18.67
C LEU A 39 -1.84 -15.05 -19.25
N PRO A 40 -1.57 -13.78 -19.56
CA PRO A 40 -0.24 -13.35 -20.00
C PRO A 40 0.85 -13.82 -19.06
N GLN A 41 2.01 -14.21 -19.60
CA GLN A 41 3.16 -14.51 -18.76
C GLN A 41 3.50 -13.34 -17.85
N THR A 42 3.95 -13.65 -16.64
CA THR A 42 4.45 -12.63 -15.71
C THR A 42 5.63 -11.92 -16.35
N PRO A 43 5.55 -10.60 -16.56
CA PRO A 43 6.65 -9.86 -17.18
C PRO A 43 7.88 -9.82 -16.26
N ILE A 44 9.06 -9.67 -16.85
CA ILE A 44 10.34 -9.58 -16.13
C ILE A 44 10.59 -8.18 -15.53
N ALA A 45 9.72 -7.22 -15.82
CA ALA A 45 9.82 -5.84 -15.34
C ALA A 45 8.43 -5.22 -15.23
N ASN A 46 8.29 -4.25 -14.32
CA ASN A 46 7.03 -3.58 -13.99
C ASN A 46 6.56 -2.51 -14.99
N ASN A 47 7.30 -2.25 -16.06
CA ASN A 47 6.99 -1.24 -17.08
C ASN A 47 6.30 -1.80 -18.33
N LYS A 48 5.77 -3.01 -18.27
CA LYS A 48 5.13 -3.66 -19.43
C LYS A 48 3.64 -3.39 -19.53
N HIS A 49 3.01 -2.92 -18.45
CA HIS A 49 1.58 -2.55 -18.42
C HIS A 49 0.64 -3.65 -18.90
N ILE A 50 0.97 -4.90 -18.59
CA ILE A 50 0.21 -6.08 -19.01
C ILE A 50 -1.02 -6.26 -18.13
N GLY A 51 -0.87 -6.08 -16.82
CA GLY A 51 -1.94 -6.30 -15.84
C GLY A 51 -3.20 -5.50 -16.13
N GLU A 52 -3.06 -4.25 -16.58
CA GLU A 52 -4.18 -3.35 -16.87
C GLU A 52 -5.09 -3.85 -18.03
N THR A 53 -4.59 -4.74 -18.88
CA THR A 53 -5.36 -5.32 -20.00
C THR A 53 -6.31 -6.43 -19.55
N THR A 54 -6.15 -6.94 -18.33
CA THR A 54 -6.88 -8.11 -17.83
C THR A 54 -8.29 -7.78 -17.33
N MET A 55 -9.14 -8.81 -17.28
CA MET A 55 -10.49 -8.69 -16.71
C MET A 55 -10.44 -8.28 -15.22
N LEU A 56 -9.48 -8.83 -14.46
CA LEU A 56 -9.37 -8.54 -13.03
C LEU A 56 -9.02 -7.07 -12.78
N ALA A 57 -8.19 -6.43 -13.64
CA ALA A 57 -7.92 -4.99 -13.55
C ALA A 57 -9.19 -4.15 -13.78
N ARG A 58 -10.06 -4.58 -14.71
CA ARG A 58 -11.35 -3.90 -14.94
C ARG A 58 -12.28 -3.99 -13.73
N ILE A 59 -12.33 -5.16 -13.08
CA ILE A 59 -13.08 -5.35 -11.84
C ILE A 59 -12.49 -4.50 -10.72
N GLN A 60 -11.17 -4.48 -10.59
CA GLN A 60 -10.45 -3.62 -9.64
C GLN A 60 -10.79 -2.13 -9.86
N ALA A 61 -10.81 -1.67 -11.12
CA ALA A 61 -11.21 -0.30 -11.45
C ALA A 61 -12.64 0.02 -10.97
N LEU A 62 -13.59 -0.92 -11.16
CA LEU A 62 -14.96 -0.74 -10.70
C LEU A 62 -15.05 -0.61 -9.18
N PHE A 63 -14.31 -1.44 -8.43
CA PHE A 63 -14.26 -1.36 -6.97
C PHE A 63 -13.62 -0.05 -6.50
N ASN A 64 -12.51 0.33 -7.12
CA ASN A 64 -11.82 1.58 -6.81
C ASN A 64 -12.74 2.80 -7.04
N GLN A 65 -13.50 2.84 -8.14
CA GLN A 65 -14.45 3.91 -8.44
C GLN A 65 -15.64 3.98 -7.46
N VAL A 66 -15.99 2.89 -6.80
CA VAL A 66 -16.98 2.91 -5.71
C VAL A 66 -16.42 3.62 -4.49
N MET A 67 -15.15 3.38 -4.18
CA MET A 67 -14.49 3.93 -2.99
C MET A 67 -14.02 5.38 -3.16
N GLY A 68 -13.66 5.79 -4.39
CA GLY A 68 -13.14 7.13 -4.67
C GLY A 68 -12.56 7.26 -6.07
N ASP A 69 -11.65 8.19 -6.23
CA ASP A 69 -10.93 8.40 -7.48
C ASP A 69 -9.63 7.59 -7.51
N MET A 70 -9.36 6.92 -8.62
CA MET A 70 -8.05 6.30 -8.83
C MET A 70 -7.01 7.40 -9.04
N VAL A 71 -5.88 7.26 -8.36
CA VAL A 71 -4.76 8.22 -8.42
C VAL A 71 -3.47 7.53 -8.86
N ALA A 72 -2.62 8.28 -9.52
CA ALA A 72 -1.28 7.87 -9.90
C ALA A 72 -0.29 8.99 -9.61
N TYR A 73 1.00 8.63 -9.47
CA TYR A 73 2.06 9.56 -9.13
C TYR A 73 3.12 9.56 -10.23
N GLU A 74 3.48 10.74 -10.74
CA GLU A 74 4.47 10.87 -11.83
C GLU A 74 5.80 10.20 -11.48
N ALA A 75 6.20 10.29 -10.22
CA ALA A 75 7.47 9.77 -9.73
C ALA A 75 7.44 8.27 -9.39
N GLU A 76 6.26 7.63 -9.41
CA GLU A 76 6.11 6.21 -9.07
C GLU A 76 5.32 5.47 -10.13
N GLY A 77 5.75 4.23 -10.46
CA GLY A 77 5.02 3.36 -11.37
C GLY A 77 4.75 3.98 -12.73
N PHE A 78 5.65 4.85 -13.19
CA PHE A 78 5.57 5.54 -14.50
C PHE A 78 4.31 6.43 -14.65
N GLY A 79 3.71 6.88 -13.56
CA GLY A 79 2.47 7.66 -13.57
C GLY A 79 1.23 6.87 -13.98
N MET A 80 1.27 5.54 -13.93
CA MET A 80 0.18 4.67 -14.35
C MET A 80 -0.78 4.35 -13.23
N LEU A 81 -2.08 4.31 -13.54
CA LEU A 81 -3.16 3.96 -12.59
C LEU A 81 -3.11 2.49 -12.15
N PHE A 82 -2.60 1.62 -13.02
CA PHE A 82 -2.35 0.22 -12.75
C PHE A 82 -0.87 -0.05 -12.88
N GLN A 83 -0.30 -0.73 -11.91
CA GLN A 83 1.11 -1.03 -11.86
C GLN A 83 1.32 -2.53 -11.73
N ASP A 84 2.14 -3.09 -12.62
CA ASP A 84 2.52 -4.50 -12.58
C ASP A 84 3.52 -4.73 -11.43
N MET A 85 3.06 -5.36 -10.36
CA MET A 85 3.89 -5.75 -9.23
C MET A 85 4.39 -7.17 -9.44
N VAL A 86 5.54 -7.25 -10.06
CA VAL A 86 6.21 -8.49 -10.45
C VAL A 86 7.62 -8.51 -9.89
N PRO A 87 8.22 -9.68 -9.62
CA PRO A 87 9.59 -9.76 -9.15
C PRO A 87 10.55 -9.21 -10.22
N ASN A 88 11.53 -8.43 -9.78
CA ASN A 88 12.58 -7.89 -10.63
C ASN A 88 13.94 -8.38 -10.12
N ILE A 89 14.71 -9.05 -10.98
CA ILE A 89 15.98 -9.67 -10.60
C ILE A 89 17.03 -8.64 -10.15
N GLU A 90 17.05 -7.46 -10.78
CA GLU A 90 18.00 -6.39 -10.45
C GLU A 90 17.68 -5.73 -9.11
N LEU A 91 16.40 -5.77 -8.69
CA LEU A 91 15.90 -5.16 -7.47
C LEU A 91 15.63 -6.18 -6.36
N SER A 92 15.97 -7.48 -6.55
CA SER A 92 15.58 -8.58 -5.67
C SER A 92 15.95 -8.34 -4.20
N LYS A 93 17.07 -7.65 -3.93
CA LYS A 93 17.60 -7.37 -2.59
C LYS A 93 17.31 -5.95 -2.08
N THR A 94 16.44 -5.20 -2.76
CA THR A 94 16.12 -3.82 -2.37
C THR A 94 14.84 -3.76 -1.53
N GLN A 95 14.75 -2.75 -0.64
CA GLN A 95 13.55 -2.42 0.14
C GLN A 95 12.51 -1.70 -0.74
N THR A 96 12.04 -2.39 -1.77
CA THR A 96 10.99 -1.92 -2.67
C THR A 96 9.95 -3.02 -2.89
N SER A 97 8.77 -2.63 -3.34
CA SER A 97 7.69 -3.56 -3.67
C SER A 97 8.05 -4.56 -4.79
N LEU A 98 9.11 -4.31 -5.57
CA LEU A 98 9.66 -5.16 -6.62
C LEU A 98 10.77 -6.10 -6.12
N GLY A 99 11.27 -5.90 -4.91
CA GLY A 99 12.21 -6.81 -4.27
C GLY A 99 11.56 -8.17 -3.99
N SER A 100 12.35 -9.23 -3.88
CA SER A 100 11.84 -10.58 -3.59
C SER A 100 12.62 -11.27 -2.47
N ASP A 101 13.95 -11.11 -2.44
CA ASP A 101 14.84 -11.85 -1.54
C ASP A 101 14.87 -11.30 -0.10
N VAL A 102 14.27 -10.12 0.13
CA VAL A 102 14.19 -9.46 1.43
C VAL A 102 12.74 -9.31 1.86
N GLU A 103 12.50 -9.32 3.18
CA GLU A 103 11.21 -8.92 3.72
C GLU A 103 11.03 -7.42 3.43
N LEU A 104 9.93 -7.05 2.79
CA LEU A 104 9.55 -5.65 2.63
C LEU A 104 9.08 -5.14 3.98
N GLU A 105 9.83 -4.18 4.52
CA GLU A 105 9.61 -3.61 5.84
C GLU A 105 8.27 -2.87 5.93
N ILE A 106 7.77 -2.73 7.16
CA ILE A 106 6.44 -2.14 7.36
C ILE A 106 6.41 -0.66 7.05
N HIS A 107 5.36 -0.28 6.33
CA HIS A 107 5.12 1.10 5.95
C HIS A 107 3.63 1.38 5.72
N THR A 108 3.27 2.64 5.76
CA THR A 108 2.09 3.17 5.06
C THR A 108 2.53 3.64 3.69
N GLU A 109 1.74 3.41 2.67
CA GLU A 109 2.07 3.79 1.29
C GLU A 109 2.35 5.30 1.22
N GLN A 110 3.53 5.67 0.69
CA GLN A 110 3.98 7.06 0.56
C GLN A 110 3.90 7.86 1.88
N ALA A 111 4.38 7.29 2.97
CA ALA A 111 4.36 7.89 4.30
C ALA A 111 4.92 9.32 4.37
N PHE A 112 5.85 9.67 3.47
CA PHE A 112 6.47 10.99 3.37
C PHE A 112 5.57 12.05 2.70
N SER A 113 4.44 11.66 2.08
CA SER A 113 3.61 12.53 1.25
C SER A 113 2.27 12.90 1.93
N LYS A 114 1.91 14.18 1.86
CA LYS A 114 0.56 14.65 2.22
C LYS A 114 -0.50 14.23 1.19
N LEU A 115 -0.08 13.80 0.00
CA LEU A 115 -0.92 13.36 -1.10
C LEU A 115 -0.97 11.82 -1.20
N ARG A 116 -0.55 11.12 -0.15
CA ARG A 116 -0.61 9.65 -0.10
C ARG A 116 -2.01 9.13 -0.38
N PRO A 117 -2.16 7.94 -0.96
CA PRO A 117 -3.47 7.37 -1.23
C PRO A 117 -4.18 6.98 0.07
N ASP A 118 -5.51 6.98 0.04
CA ASP A 118 -6.33 6.52 1.17
C ASP A 118 -6.44 4.99 1.20
N VAL A 119 -6.48 4.34 0.03
CA VAL A 119 -6.54 2.88 -0.09
C VAL A 119 -5.49 2.39 -1.08
N LEU A 120 -4.76 1.35 -0.68
CA LEU A 120 -3.94 0.52 -1.54
C LEU A 120 -4.78 -0.66 -2.01
N SER A 121 -4.89 -0.88 -3.32
CA SER A 121 -5.65 -1.97 -3.94
C SER A 121 -4.71 -2.91 -4.67
N LEU A 122 -4.73 -4.19 -4.30
CA LEU A 122 -3.87 -5.25 -4.82
C LEU A 122 -4.74 -6.37 -5.42
N ALA A 123 -4.70 -6.56 -6.73
CA ALA A 123 -5.43 -7.61 -7.43
C ALA A 123 -4.48 -8.72 -7.88
N CYS A 124 -4.78 -9.97 -7.54
CA CYS A 124 -3.89 -11.10 -7.77
C CYS A 124 -4.25 -11.84 -9.06
N LEU A 125 -3.36 -11.80 -10.05
CA LEU A 125 -3.42 -12.61 -11.26
C LEU A 125 -2.75 -13.96 -11.04
N ARG A 126 -1.54 -13.98 -10.49
CA ARG A 126 -0.81 -15.17 -10.02
C ARG A 126 -0.33 -14.96 -8.60
N GLY A 127 -0.61 -15.90 -7.74
CA GLY A 127 -0.12 -15.94 -6.37
C GLY A 127 1.24 -16.62 -6.28
N ASP A 128 1.86 -16.50 -5.10
CA ASP A 128 3.01 -17.28 -4.68
C ASP A 128 2.78 -17.69 -3.22
N SER A 129 2.82 -18.99 -2.94
CA SER A 129 2.53 -19.51 -1.59
C SER A 129 3.54 -19.07 -0.54
N GLY A 130 4.74 -18.67 -0.94
CA GLY A 130 5.78 -18.12 -0.06
C GLY A 130 5.64 -16.60 0.18
N ALA A 131 4.90 -15.89 -0.69
CA ALA A 131 4.76 -14.44 -0.62
C ALA A 131 3.56 -14.03 0.24
N GLN A 132 3.78 -13.85 1.53
CA GLN A 132 2.76 -13.39 2.47
C GLN A 132 2.72 -11.85 2.52
N THR A 133 1.56 -11.26 2.34
CA THR A 133 1.32 -9.85 2.66
C THR A 133 0.97 -9.74 4.14
N TYR A 134 1.71 -8.91 4.84
CA TYR A 134 1.52 -8.67 6.26
C TYR A 134 0.81 -7.34 6.48
N ILE A 135 -0.19 -7.31 7.36
CA ILE A 135 -0.95 -6.10 7.69
C ILE A 135 -1.12 -6.01 9.21
N LEU A 136 -0.98 -4.81 9.76
CA LEU A 136 -1.27 -4.54 11.15
C LEU A 136 -2.07 -3.24 11.31
N HIS A 137 -3.24 -3.35 11.92
CA HIS A 137 -4.11 -2.21 12.20
C HIS A 137 -3.54 -1.36 13.36
N VAL A 138 -3.70 -0.04 13.28
CA VAL A 138 -3.20 0.93 14.28
C VAL A 138 -3.67 0.61 15.70
N GLN A 139 -4.90 0.12 15.88
CA GLN A 139 -5.41 -0.25 17.20
C GLN A 139 -4.57 -1.36 17.86
N GLN A 140 -4.09 -2.33 17.08
CA GLN A 140 -3.19 -3.37 17.59
C GLN A 140 -1.85 -2.80 18.08
N ILE A 141 -1.37 -1.74 17.47
CA ILE A 141 -0.18 -1.01 17.95
C ILE A 141 -0.50 -0.32 19.28
N LEU A 142 -1.62 0.42 19.33
CA LEU A 142 -2.02 1.18 20.51
C LEU A 142 -2.31 0.28 21.72
N ASP A 143 -2.95 -0.86 21.52
CA ASP A 143 -3.28 -1.81 22.59
C ASP A 143 -2.02 -2.37 23.31
N HIS A 144 -0.85 -2.28 22.66
CA HIS A 144 0.42 -2.80 23.20
C HIS A 144 1.39 -1.69 23.64
N LEU A 145 1.04 -0.42 23.46
CA LEU A 145 1.83 0.72 23.91
C LEU A 145 1.22 1.36 25.15
N SER A 146 2.07 1.82 26.08
CA SER A 146 1.61 2.61 27.23
C SER A 146 0.94 3.91 26.79
N LEU A 147 0.01 4.45 27.58
CA LEU A 147 -0.67 5.72 27.32
C LEU A 147 0.33 6.88 27.12
N GLU A 148 1.46 6.86 27.82
CA GLU A 148 2.50 7.87 27.65
C GLU A 148 3.12 7.81 26.24
N LYS A 149 3.47 6.61 25.77
CA LYS A 149 3.99 6.43 24.40
C LYS A 149 2.95 6.78 23.35
N GLN A 150 1.67 6.44 23.56
CA GLN A 150 0.59 6.84 22.66
C GLN A 150 0.47 8.38 22.53
N ARG A 151 0.67 9.13 23.63
CA ARG A 151 0.71 10.59 23.58
C ARG A 151 1.94 11.07 22.80
N GLN A 152 3.10 10.47 23.03
CA GLN A 152 4.32 10.83 22.31
C GLN A 152 4.19 10.57 20.81
N LEU A 153 3.46 9.53 20.36
CA LEU A 153 3.18 9.30 18.94
C LEU A 153 2.45 10.47 18.26
N ARG A 154 1.80 11.34 19.01
CA ARG A 154 1.11 12.53 18.51
C ARG A 154 1.98 13.78 18.49
N GLU A 155 3.18 13.71 19.05
CA GLU A 155 4.14 14.80 19.02
C GLU A 155 5.02 14.73 17.75
N PRO A 156 5.54 15.85 17.24
CA PRO A 156 6.40 15.86 16.05
C PRO A 156 7.83 15.40 16.40
N LEU A 157 7.99 14.12 16.68
CA LEU A 157 9.24 13.51 17.16
C LEU A 157 9.94 12.65 16.10
N TRP A 158 9.47 12.60 14.86
CA TRP A 158 10.08 11.80 13.81
C TRP A 158 10.33 12.60 12.54
N ARG A 159 11.36 12.22 11.80
CA ARG A 159 11.62 12.64 10.42
C ARG A 159 11.47 11.45 9.51
N ILE A 160 11.10 11.70 8.25
CA ILE A 160 10.90 10.67 7.25
C ILE A 160 11.57 11.05 5.94
N GLY A 161 12.32 10.10 5.36
CA GLY A 161 12.92 10.24 4.04
C GLY A 161 11.90 10.05 2.91
N VAL A 162 12.22 10.58 1.74
CA VAL A 162 11.50 10.30 0.49
C VAL A 162 12.06 9.00 -0.09
N ASP A 163 11.19 8.09 -0.50
CA ASP A 163 11.57 6.80 -1.09
C ASP A 163 12.49 6.97 -2.30
N ALA A 164 13.48 6.08 -2.43
CA ALA A 164 14.48 6.13 -3.50
C ALA A 164 13.85 5.99 -4.90
N SER A 165 12.72 5.28 -5.03
CA SER A 165 12.00 5.15 -6.30
C SER A 165 11.49 6.49 -6.82
N PHE A 166 11.08 7.38 -5.91
CA PHE A 166 10.67 8.74 -6.22
C PHE A 166 11.85 9.65 -6.58
N GLN A 167 13.01 9.41 -6.00
CA GLN A 167 14.23 10.18 -6.29
C GLN A 167 14.84 9.79 -7.63
N ALA A 168 14.76 8.53 -8.03
CA ALA A 168 15.35 8.00 -9.27
C ALA A 168 14.75 8.62 -10.55
N GLY A 169 13.52 9.14 -10.50
CA GLY A 169 12.87 9.86 -11.61
C GLY A 169 13.41 11.27 -11.87
N GLY A 170 14.40 11.74 -11.13
CA GLY A 170 14.96 13.09 -11.27
C GLY A 170 14.06 14.20 -10.77
N HIS A 171 13.04 13.89 -10.00
CA HIS A 171 12.11 14.86 -9.44
C HIS A 171 12.77 15.66 -8.33
N VAL A 172 12.62 16.98 -8.39
CA VAL A 172 13.07 17.89 -7.33
C VAL A 172 11.98 18.03 -6.30
N PHE A 173 12.28 17.66 -5.05
CA PHE A 173 11.37 17.83 -3.92
C PHE A 173 11.63 19.19 -3.27
N LEU A 174 10.67 20.13 -3.36
CA LEU A 174 10.80 21.49 -2.84
C LEU A 174 11.07 21.50 -1.33
N ASP A 175 10.47 20.55 -0.59
CA ASP A 175 10.66 20.38 0.86
C ASP A 175 11.91 19.53 1.20
N GLY A 176 12.77 19.20 0.23
CA GLY A 176 13.92 18.35 0.40
C GLY A 176 13.57 16.85 0.47
N ILE A 177 14.62 16.02 0.62
CA ILE A 177 14.50 14.55 0.69
C ILE A 177 14.21 14.03 2.10
N MET A 178 14.31 14.88 3.13
CA MET A 178 14.01 14.56 4.53
C MET A 178 12.94 15.50 5.04
N ARG A 179 11.81 14.98 5.46
CA ARG A 179 10.63 15.74 5.91
C ARG A 179 10.43 15.63 7.40
N GLY A 180 9.74 16.59 7.97
CA GLY A 180 9.42 16.63 9.40
C GLY A 180 10.15 17.75 10.15
N PRO A 181 10.08 17.74 11.50
CA PRO A 181 9.51 16.62 12.27
C PRO A 181 7.99 16.51 12.13
N ILE A 182 7.49 15.24 12.15
CA ILE A 182 6.08 14.89 12.05
C ILE A 182 5.68 13.94 13.19
N PRO A 183 4.39 13.89 13.57
CA PRO A 183 3.85 12.85 14.43
C PRO A 183 3.62 11.55 13.63
N ILE A 184 3.66 10.42 14.32
CA ILE A 184 3.23 9.12 13.77
C ILE A 184 1.69 9.02 13.77
N LEU A 185 1.02 9.58 14.77
CA LEU A 185 -0.43 9.59 14.87
C LEU A 185 -1.01 11.00 14.73
N THR A 186 -2.10 11.09 13.97
CA THR A 186 -2.92 12.31 13.85
C THR A 186 -4.41 11.94 13.94
N GLY A 187 -5.29 12.93 13.84
CA GLY A 187 -6.73 12.70 13.93
C GLY A 187 -7.25 12.44 15.34
N PRO A 188 -8.55 12.13 15.50
CA PRO A 188 -9.19 11.92 16.79
C PRO A 188 -8.72 10.64 17.47
N ASP A 189 -8.85 10.57 18.81
CA ASP A 189 -8.37 9.41 19.59
C ASP A 189 -9.11 8.12 19.27
N ASN A 190 -10.37 8.20 18.91
CA ASN A 190 -11.20 7.06 18.55
C ASN A 190 -11.07 6.62 17.08
N ASP A 191 -10.38 7.41 16.25
CA ASP A 191 -10.12 7.10 14.85
C ASP A 191 -8.79 7.74 14.39
N PRO A 192 -7.65 7.28 14.93
CA PRO A 192 -6.35 7.86 14.63
C PRO A 192 -5.87 7.48 13.23
N THR A 193 -5.24 8.44 12.59
CA THR A 193 -4.53 8.25 11.31
C THR A 193 -3.06 7.98 11.58
N LEU A 194 -2.53 6.92 10.97
CA LEU A 194 -1.16 6.44 11.11
C LEU A 194 -0.29 6.87 9.93
N VAL A 195 0.92 7.33 10.23
CA VAL A 195 2.02 7.53 9.28
C VAL A 195 3.23 6.79 9.80
N PHE A 196 3.70 5.79 9.09
CA PHE A 196 4.85 5.00 9.54
C PHE A 196 5.64 4.44 8.36
N ASP A 197 6.95 4.38 8.51
CA ASP A 197 7.85 3.70 7.58
C ASP A 197 9.07 3.23 8.36
N GLN A 198 9.34 1.94 8.32
CA GLN A 198 10.43 1.36 9.10
C GLN A 198 11.81 1.73 8.54
N ASP A 199 11.95 1.77 7.23
CA ASP A 199 13.22 2.05 6.55
C ASP A 199 13.54 3.55 6.52
N LEU A 200 12.54 4.38 6.24
CA LEU A 200 12.72 5.80 5.95
C LEU A 200 12.50 6.72 7.15
N MET A 201 11.90 6.22 8.24
CA MET A 201 11.57 7.03 9.42
C MET A 201 12.62 6.91 10.52
N VAL A 202 12.99 8.06 11.10
CA VAL A 202 13.95 8.13 12.23
C VAL A 202 13.40 9.00 13.35
N GLY A 203 13.59 8.56 14.60
CA GLY A 203 13.29 9.38 15.78
C GLY A 203 14.31 10.52 15.95
N ILE A 204 13.84 11.70 16.33
CA ILE A 204 14.73 12.85 16.61
C ILE A 204 15.35 12.80 18.02
N THR A 205 14.87 11.89 18.86
CA THR A 205 15.42 11.59 20.21
C THR A 205 15.59 10.09 20.35
N ASP A 206 16.44 9.67 21.28
CA ASP A 206 16.63 8.24 21.61
C ASP A 206 15.33 7.58 22.07
N GLU A 207 14.46 8.30 22.75
CA GLU A 207 13.17 7.77 23.20
C GLU A 207 12.20 7.58 22.02
N ALA A 208 12.13 8.55 21.12
CA ALA A 208 11.33 8.42 19.88
C ALA A 208 11.81 7.23 19.03
N GLU A 209 13.13 7.04 18.94
CA GLU A 209 13.69 5.90 18.19
C GLU A 209 13.38 4.55 18.88
N LYS A 210 13.35 4.48 20.21
CA LYS A 210 12.90 3.29 20.93
C LYS A 210 11.43 2.97 20.66
N ILE A 211 10.56 3.98 20.65
CA ILE A 211 9.15 3.80 20.35
C ILE A 211 8.97 3.28 18.92
N ARG A 212 9.71 3.83 17.94
CA ARG A 212 9.68 3.33 16.54
C ARG A 212 10.05 1.85 16.47
N LYS A 213 11.10 1.42 17.17
CA LYS A 213 11.52 0.01 17.22
C LYS A 213 10.46 -0.86 17.90
N GLU A 214 9.84 -0.38 18.97
CA GLU A 214 8.77 -1.11 19.66
C GLU A 214 7.54 -1.33 18.75
N ILE A 215 7.20 -0.37 17.88
CA ILE A 215 6.14 -0.56 16.86
C ILE A 215 6.51 -1.70 15.91
N VAL A 216 7.77 -1.79 15.49
CA VAL A 216 8.27 -2.88 14.64
C VAL A 216 8.18 -4.23 15.36
N ASP A 217 8.54 -4.29 16.64
CA ASP A 217 8.43 -5.51 17.44
C ASP A 217 6.96 -5.95 17.61
N ILE A 218 6.05 -5.00 17.86
CA ILE A 218 4.62 -5.26 17.94
C ILE A 218 4.12 -5.81 16.59
N TYR A 219 4.53 -5.22 15.48
CA TYR A 219 4.16 -5.72 14.16
C TYR A 219 4.60 -7.16 13.94
N HIS A 220 5.84 -7.51 14.21
CA HIS A 220 6.31 -8.89 14.03
C HIS A 220 5.55 -9.89 14.89
N CYS A 221 5.06 -9.47 16.06
CA CYS A 221 4.30 -10.32 16.98
C CYS A 221 2.81 -10.43 16.65
N ARG A 222 2.20 -9.42 15.99
CA ARG A 222 0.75 -9.25 15.91
C ARG A 222 0.20 -9.11 14.49
N ARG A 223 1.05 -9.02 13.47
CA ARG A 223 0.64 -8.86 12.08
C ARG A 223 -0.26 -10.00 11.60
N HIS A 224 -1.26 -9.66 10.79
CA HIS A 224 -1.98 -10.62 10.00
C HIS A 224 -1.16 -11.01 8.79
N ALA A 225 -1.12 -12.30 8.46
CA ALA A 225 -0.50 -12.81 7.26
C ALA A 225 -1.60 -13.25 6.27
N HIS A 226 -1.56 -12.75 5.05
CA HIS A 226 -2.46 -13.15 3.98
C HIS A 226 -1.66 -13.49 2.72
N THR A 227 -1.86 -14.68 2.19
CA THR A 227 -1.29 -15.11 0.91
C THR A 227 -2.34 -14.86 -0.17
N LEU A 228 -2.06 -13.93 -1.09
CA LEU A 228 -2.99 -13.61 -2.16
C LEU A 228 -3.11 -14.78 -3.14
N SER A 229 -4.34 -15.14 -3.45
CA SER A 229 -4.71 -16.15 -4.43
C SER A 229 -5.25 -15.54 -5.72
N PRO A 230 -5.11 -16.20 -6.88
CA PRO A 230 -5.70 -15.72 -8.12
C PRO A 230 -7.20 -15.42 -7.97
N GLY A 231 -7.65 -14.26 -8.48
CA GLY A 231 -9.03 -13.81 -8.33
C GLY A 231 -9.36 -13.19 -6.98
N GLU A 232 -8.36 -12.80 -6.19
CA GLU A 232 -8.53 -11.97 -5.00
C GLU A 232 -8.15 -10.52 -5.27
N ILE A 233 -8.89 -9.60 -4.63
CA ILE A 233 -8.51 -8.20 -4.49
C ILE A 233 -8.41 -7.90 -3.00
N VAL A 234 -7.22 -7.48 -2.56
CA VAL A 234 -6.96 -7.00 -1.21
C VAL A 234 -6.95 -5.48 -1.22
N LEU A 235 -7.76 -4.88 -0.34
CA LEU A 235 -7.83 -3.44 -0.13
C LEU A 235 -7.24 -3.15 1.24
N VAL A 236 -6.17 -2.36 1.31
CA VAL A 236 -5.52 -1.96 2.57
C VAL A 236 -5.89 -0.53 2.89
N ASP A 237 -6.34 -0.29 4.12
CA ASP A 237 -6.62 1.04 4.65
C ASP A 237 -5.30 1.74 5.00
N ASN A 238 -4.85 2.62 4.13
CA ASN A 238 -3.57 3.29 4.25
C ASN A 238 -3.53 4.38 5.34
N HIS A 239 -4.66 4.66 5.97
CA HIS A 239 -4.72 5.57 7.12
C HIS A 239 -4.67 4.84 8.45
N ARG A 240 -5.14 3.59 8.50
CA ARG A 240 -5.31 2.84 9.75
C ARG A 240 -4.44 1.61 9.87
N ALA A 241 -3.68 1.25 8.81
CA ALA A 241 -2.83 0.08 8.84
C ALA A 241 -1.46 0.32 8.20
N VAL A 242 -0.46 -0.35 8.75
CA VAL A 242 0.83 -0.60 8.10
C VAL A 242 0.78 -1.93 7.39
N HIS A 243 1.56 -2.06 6.32
CA HIS A 243 1.70 -3.31 5.60
C HIS A 243 3.14 -3.57 5.19
N GLY A 244 3.41 -4.82 4.84
CA GLY A 244 4.71 -5.31 4.39
C GLY A 244 4.53 -6.64 3.67
N ARG A 245 5.62 -7.32 3.35
CA ARG A 245 5.56 -8.59 2.64
C ARG A 245 6.76 -9.47 3.04
N SER A 246 6.55 -10.79 3.19
CA SER A 246 7.64 -11.73 3.35
C SER A 246 8.58 -11.74 2.13
N SER A 247 9.81 -12.18 2.31
CA SER A 247 10.64 -12.61 1.18
C SER A 247 9.97 -13.79 0.46
N PHE A 248 10.27 -13.98 -0.81
CA PHE A 248 9.88 -15.13 -1.62
C PHE A 248 10.90 -15.34 -2.73
N HIS A 249 10.86 -16.50 -3.40
CA HIS A 249 11.88 -16.89 -4.35
C HIS A 249 11.30 -17.12 -5.76
N PRO A 250 11.29 -16.09 -6.62
CA PRO A 250 10.81 -16.19 -7.99
C PRO A 250 11.71 -17.08 -8.84
N LYS A 251 11.12 -17.69 -9.89
CA LYS A 251 11.81 -18.52 -10.85
C LYS A 251 12.27 -17.75 -12.10
N PHE A 252 11.65 -16.61 -12.37
CA PHE A 252 11.85 -15.79 -13.56
C PHE A 252 11.57 -16.54 -14.88
N ASP A 253 10.60 -17.43 -14.86
CA ASP A 253 10.19 -18.27 -16.00
C ASP A 253 8.84 -17.87 -16.63
N GLY A 254 8.27 -16.74 -16.17
CA GLY A 254 6.98 -16.24 -16.62
C GLY A 254 5.78 -16.77 -15.82
N SER A 255 6.00 -17.67 -14.84
CA SER A 255 4.97 -18.20 -13.94
C SER A 255 4.96 -17.55 -12.55
N ASP A 256 5.78 -16.56 -12.34
CA ASP A 256 5.97 -15.90 -11.04
C ASP A 256 4.77 -15.10 -10.60
N ARG A 257 4.79 -14.71 -9.32
CA ARG A 257 3.79 -13.84 -8.69
C ARG A 257 3.52 -12.60 -9.55
N PHE A 258 2.23 -12.33 -9.83
CA PHE A 258 1.79 -11.19 -10.60
C PHE A 258 0.60 -10.52 -9.93
N ILE A 259 0.84 -9.37 -9.34
CA ILE A 259 -0.17 -8.54 -8.68
C ILE A 259 -0.33 -7.23 -9.46
N ILE A 260 -1.56 -6.75 -9.59
CA ILE A 260 -1.86 -5.43 -10.11
C ILE A 260 -2.06 -4.50 -8.92
N ARG A 261 -1.23 -3.49 -8.77
CA ARG A 261 -1.38 -2.44 -7.76
C ARG A 261 -2.11 -1.23 -8.34
N SER A 262 -2.99 -0.65 -7.57
CA SER A 262 -3.57 0.67 -7.84
C SER A 262 -3.88 1.40 -6.54
N PHE A 263 -4.06 2.72 -6.66
CA PHE A 263 -4.28 3.60 -5.52
C PHE A 263 -5.62 4.31 -5.64
N VAL A 264 -6.27 4.55 -4.50
CA VAL A 264 -7.54 5.26 -4.42
C VAL A 264 -7.43 6.43 -3.47
N SER A 265 -7.95 7.59 -3.90
CA SER A 265 -8.23 8.73 -3.02
C SER A 265 -9.73 8.81 -2.75
N ALA A 266 -10.12 8.78 -1.50
CA ALA A 266 -11.53 8.91 -1.06
C ALA A 266 -12.07 10.33 -1.25
N LYS A 267 -11.20 11.33 -1.40
CA LYS A 267 -11.57 12.70 -1.71
C LYS A 267 -11.96 12.79 -3.18
N LYS A 268 -13.24 13.03 -3.46
CA LYS A 268 -13.71 13.27 -4.82
C LYS A 268 -12.99 14.51 -5.38
N CYS A 269 -12.30 14.33 -6.51
CA CYS A 269 -11.78 15.46 -7.27
C CYS A 269 -12.95 16.33 -7.76
N LEU A 270 -12.76 17.66 -7.79
CA LEU A 270 -13.74 18.56 -8.36
C LEU A 270 -13.93 18.25 -9.85
N PRO A 271 -15.17 18.38 -10.40
CA PRO A 271 -15.42 18.18 -11.81
C PRO A 271 -14.47 19.03 -12.68
N GLY A 272 -13.73 18.37 -13.58
CA GLY A 272 -12.73 19.02 -14.45
C GLY A 272 -11.27 18.95 -13.97
N GLN A 273 -11.01 18.50 -12.74
CA GLN A 273 -9.68 18.03 -12.37
C GLN A 273 -9.53 16.59 -12.88
N ARG A 274 -8.61 16.40 -13.82
CA ARG A 274 -8.20 15.04 -14.20
C ARG A 274 -7.71 14.31 -12.97
N THR A 275 -7.92 13.00 -12.91
CA THR A 275 -7.30 12.05 -11.99
C THR A 275 -5.82 12.34 -11.90
N VAL A 276 -5.43 12.98 -10.80
CA VAL A 276 -4.24 13.81 -10.83
C VAL A 276 -3.04 12.94 -10.67
N LEU A 277 -2.17 13.04 -11.62
CA LEU A 277 -0.75 12.96 -11.36
C LEU A 277 -0.46 13.94 -10.23
N ALA A 278 -0.36 13.47 -9.01
CA ALA A 278 -0.03 14.32 -7.88
C ALA A 278 1.38 14.86 -8.10
N LYS A 279 1.46 16.13 -8.51
CA LYS A 279 2.74 16.83 -8.53
C LYS A 279 3.17 17.02 -7.09
N TYR A 280 4.32 16.48 -6.75
CA TYR A 280 4.95 16.71 -5.46
C TYR A 280 5.45 18.14 -5.41
N SER A 281 4.82 18.95 -4.59
CA SER A 281 5.34 20.27 -4.19
C SER A 281 6.26 20.12 -3.00
#